data_cf24048ca2d441d6bae8173cccbbec57
#
_entry.id   cf24048ca2d441d6bae8173cccbbec57
#
_cell.length_a   1.000
_cell.length_b   1.000
_cell.length_c   1.000
_cell.angle_alpha   90.00
_cell.angle_beta   90.00
_cell.angle_gamma   90.00
#
_symmetry.space_group_name_H-M   'P 1'
#
loop_
_entity.id
_entity.type
_entity.pdbx_description
1 polymer ?
#
loop_
_entity_poly.entity_id
_entity_poly.type
_entity_poly.pdbx_seq_one_letter_code
_entity_poly.pdbx_strand_id
1 'polypeptide(L)'
;IVDSKKNKVIKNYNLNSIQGKLHDKKDNISWDLTKKMYLEPHYISPCHAGSLFGIITAAGLVYPCEILEDKILGNLRDNDMNFMKIWKNQKTAETKKFIKKTNCHCTYECALSYNILGNWRYQPSLLSSLFKSY
;
A
#
# COMPACT_ATOMS: atom_id res chain seq x y z
N ILE A 1 2.57 6.74 -19.97
CA ILE A 1 2.84 7.46 -18.69
C ILE A 1 3.65 6.56 -17.75
N VAL A 2 3.22 5.31 -17.50
CA VAL A 2 3.93 4.36 -16.62
C VAL A 2 5.34 4.08 -17.11
N ASP A 3 5.52 3.82 -18.41
CA ASP A 3 6.83 3.55 -19.00
C ASP A 3 7.75 4.78 -18.99
N SER A 4 7.21 5.98 -19.13
CA SER A 4 8.00 7.24 -19.06
C SER A 4 8.59 7.45 -17.67
N LYS A 5 7.83 7.17 -16.64
CA LYS A 5 8.33 7.29 -15.26
C LYS A 5 9.38 6.23 -14.93
N LYS A 6 9.23 5.00 -15.44
CA LYS A 6 10.20 3.94 -15.26
C LYS A 6 11.55 4.24 -15.95
N ASN A 7 11.48 4.84 -17.13
CA ASN A 7 12.67 4.94 -17.99
C ASN A 7 13.49 6.19 -17.79
N LYS A 8 13.02 7.25 -17.14
CA LYS A 8 13.82 8.46 -17.24
C LYS A 8 13.65 9.52 -16.15
N VAL A 9 12.53 9.75 -15.59
CA VAL A 9 12.38 11.18 -15.50
C VAL A 9 12.54 11.76 -14.12
N ILE A 10 12.25 11.08 -13.07
CA ILE A 10 12.38 11.74 -11.77
C ILE A 10 12.93 10.73 -10.78
N LYS A 11 14.23 10.54 -10.80
CA LYS A 11 14.93 9.96 -9.65
C LYS A 11 15.01 11.04 -8.57
N ASN A 12 13.92 11.22 -7.86
CA ASN A 12 13.86 12.15 -6.73
C ASN A 12 14.62 11.64 -5.50
N TYR A 13 15.23 10.44 -5.61
CA TYR A 13 15.92 9.80 -4.51
C TYR A 13 17.42 9.87 -4.68
N ASN A 14 18.13 10.12 -3.59
CA ASN A 14 19.57 9.94 -3.56
C ASN A 14 19.91 8.46 -3.61
N LEU A 15 20.24 7.95 -4.82
CA LEU A 15 20.53 6.52 -5.05
C LEU A 15 21.82 6.04 -4.40
N ASN A 16 22.62 6.94 -3.83
CA ASN A 16 23.76 6.56 -3.01
C ASN A 16 23.36 6.20 -1.57
N SER A 17 22.15 6.55 -1.16
CA SER A 17 21.61 6.20 0.15
C SER A 17 20.84 4.87 0.11
N ILE A 18 20.88 4.12 1.21
CA ILE A 18 20.10 2.90 1.41
C ILE A 18 18.61 3.18 1.18
N GLN A 19 18.11 4.25 1.78
CA GLN A 19 16.72 4.65 1.67
C GLN A 19 16.33 4.96 0.22
N GLY A 20 17.17 5.71 -0.50
CA GLY A 20 16.92 6.04 -1.90
C GLY A 20 16.87 4.80 -2.81
N LYS A 21 17.77 3.84 -2.60
CA LYS A 21 17.78 2.56 -3.34
C LYS A 21 16.51 1.75 -3.09
N LEU A 22 16.04 1.67 -1.84
CA LEU A 22 14.81 0.96 -1.48
C LEU A 22 13.57 1.63 -2.09
N HIS A 23 13.48 2.96 -2.04
CA HIS A 23 12.39 3.71 -2.65
C HIS A 23 12.35 3.52 -4.16
N ASP A 24 13.48 3.70 -4.85
CA ASP A 24 13.56 3.48 -6.31
C ASP A 24 13.12 2.06 -6.68
N LYS A 25 13.60 1.06 -5.94
CA LYS A 25 13.22 -0.34 -6.21
C LYS A 25 11.73 -0.60 -5.95
N LYS A 26 11.19 -0.10 -4.84
CA LYS A 26 9.76 -0.19 -4.51
C LYS A 26 8.91 0.46 -5.61
N ASP A 27 9.28 1.64 -6.07
CA ASP A 27 8.55 2.35 -7.12
C ASP A 27 8.58 1.60 -8.45
N ASN A 28 9.72 1.04 -8.83
CA ASN A 28 9.81 0.21 -10.03
C ASN A 28 8.87 -1.01 -9.96
N ILE A 29 8.80 -1.68 -8.80
CA ILE A 29 7.85 -2.79 -8.60
C ILE A 29 6.41 -2.28 -8.68
N SER A 30 6.11 -1.14 -8.04
CA SER A 30 4.78 -0.52 -8.06
C SER A 30 4.31 -0.21 -9.49
N TRP A 31 5.18 0.37 -10.31
CA TRP A 31 4.88 0.67 -11.73
C TRP A 31 4.62 -0.59 -12.55
N ASP A 32 5.42 -1.64 -12.36
CA ASP A 32 5.21 -2.92 -13.05
C ASP A 32 3.88 -3.56 -12.66
N LEU A 33 3.51 -3.51 -11.39
CA LEU A 33 2.21 -4.02 -10.91
C LEU A 33 1.05 -3.20 -11.43
N THR A 34 1.15 -1.86 -11.39
CA THR A 34 0.12 -0.96 -11.93
C THR A 34 -0.12 -1.23 -13.40
N LYS A 35 0.96 -1.35 -14.19
CA LYS A 35 0.86 -1.64 -15.62
C LYS A 35 0.17 -2.97 -15.88
N LYS A 36 0.56 -4.03 -15.16
CA LYS A 36 -0.06 -5.36 -15.29
C LYS A 36 -1.54 -5.33 -14.94
N MET A 37 -1.91 -4.74 -13.82
CA MET A 37 -3.31 -4.65 -13.41
C MET A 37 -4.16 -3.75 -14.30
N TYR A 38 -3.56 -2.75 -14.95
CA TYR A 38 -4.25 -1.88 -15.90
C TYR A 38 -4.53 -2.59 -17.24
N LEU A 39 -3.58 -3.36 -17.74
CA LEU A 39 -3.71 -4.08 -18.99
C LEU A 39 -4.58 -5.34 -18.86
N GLU A 40 -4.42 -6.04 -17.76
CA GLU A 40 -5.15 -7.26 -17.44
C GLU A 40 -5.62 -7.20 -15.98
N PRO A 41 -6.82 -6.64 -15.71
CA PRO A 41 -7.32 -6.49 -14.34
C PRO A 41 -7.47 -7.84 -13.65
N HIS A 42 -6.56 -8.18 -12.76
CA HIS A 42 -6.60 -9.39 -11.96
C HIS A 42 -5.85 -9.24 -10.64
N TYR A 43 -6.17 -10.12 -9.70
CA TYR A 43 -5.49 -10.15 -8.41
C TYR A 43 -4.04 -10.65 -8.57
N ILE A 44 -3.07 -9.84 -8.15
CA ILE A 44 -1.63 -10.17 -8.20
C ILE A 44 -1.04 -10.30 -6.79
N SER A 45 -1.45 -9.45 -5.88
CA SER A 45 -0.82 -9.31 -4.56
C SER A 45 -1.86 -9.00 -3.48
N PRO A 46 -1.68 -9.53 -2.26
CA PRO A 46 -2.58 -9.24 -1.15
C PRO A 46 -2.64 -7.74 -0.85
N CYS A 47 -3.84 -7.25 -0.56
CA CYS A 47 -4.05 -5.91 -0.05
C CYS A 47 -3.93 -5.91 1.48
N HIS A 48 -3.16 -4.98 2.01
CA HIS A 48 -2.91 -4.80 3.45
C HIS A 48 -3.69 -3.62 4.07
N ALA A 49 -4.72 -3.12 3.38
CA ALA A 49 -5.61 -2.11 3.93
C ALA A 49 -6.28 -2.58 5.24
N GLY A 50 -6.38 -1.68 6.20
CA GLY A 50 -6.85 -2.01 7.54
C GLY A 50 -5.86 -2.84 8.38
N SER A 51 -4.69 -3.19 7.83
CA SER A 51 -3.63 -3.92 8.54
C SER A 51 -2.33 -3.12 8.66
N LEU A 52 -1.79 -2.64 7.54
CA LEU A 52 -0.55 -1.85 7.50
C LEU A 52 -0.83 -0.36 7.27
N PHE A 53 -1.96 -0.03 6.72
CA PHE A 53 -2.36 1.35 6.48
C PHE A 53 -3.88 1.52 6.60
N GLY A 54 -4.30 2.75 6.76
CA GLY A 54 -5.68 3.20 6.79
C GLY A 54 -5.72 4.71 6.66
N ILE A 55 -6.92 5.28 6.61
CA ILE A 55 -7.15 6.71 6.44
C ILE A 55 -7.93 7.24 7.61
N ILE A 56 -7.56 8.42 8.07
CA ILE A 56 -8.29 9.20 9.06
C ILE A 56 -8.71 10.50 8.40
N THR A 57 -9.99 10.77 8.37
CA THR A 57 -10.53 12.01 7.83
C THR A 57 -10.48 13.14 8.84
N ALA A 58 -10.64 14.38 8.40
CA ALA A 58 -10.73 15.55 9.28
C ALA A 58 -11.91 15.46 10.26
N ALA A 59 -12.98 14.72 9.92
CA ALA A 59 -14.10 14.44 10.81
C ALA A 59 -13.80 13.37 11.89
N GLY A 60 -12.63 12.73 11.83
CA GLY A 60 -12.23 11.67 12.75
C GLY A 60 -12.67 10.26 12.34
N LEU A 61 -13.26 10.11 11.17
CA LEU A 61 -13.66 8.79 10.64
C LEU A 61 -12.41 8.02 10.21
N VAL A 62 -12.39 6.73 10.52
CA VAL A 62 -11.29 5.82 10.16
C VAL A 62 -11.77 4.82 9.12
N TYR A 63 -11.04 4.70 8.02
CA TYR A 63 -11.30 3.79 6.91
C TYR A 63 -10.10 2.86 6.65
N PRO A 64 -10.31 1.68 6.05
CA PRO A 64 -9.21 0.80 5.67
C PRO A 64 -8.37 1.38 4.52
N CYS A 65 -9.01 2.05 3.56
CA CYS A 65 -8.40 2.75 2.44
C CYS A 65 -9.39 3.73 1.78
N GLU A 66 -8.92 4.51 0.82
CA GLU A 66 -9.72 5.51 0.10
C GLU A 66 -10.83 4.92 -0.78
N ILE A 67 -10.66 3.68 -1.25
CA ILE A 67 -11.61 3.03 -2.17
C ILE A 67 -12.77 2.37 -1.42
N LEU A 68 -12.53 1.88 -0.21
CA LEU A 68 -13.53 1.20 0.61
C LEU A 68 -14.26 2.21 1.52
N GLU A 69 -14.90 3.20 0.93
CA GLU A 69 -15.62 4.28 1.64
C GLU A 69 -16.83 3.77 2.41
N ASP A 70 -17.41 2.64 2.00
CA ASP A 70 -18.51 1.98 2.70
C ASP A 70 -18.06 1.23 3.97
N LYS A 71 -16.75 1.04 4.17
CA LYS A 71 -16.17 0.26 5.26
C LYS A 71 -15.60 1.16 6.37
N ILE A 72 -16.43 2.01 6.97
CA ILE A 72 -16.01 2.82 8.12
C ILE A 72 -15.64 1.90 9.29
N LEU A 73 -14.41 1.96 9.75
CA LEU A 73 -13.91 1.14 10.88
C LEU A 73 -14.34 1.70 12.23
N GLY A 74 -14.48 3.02 12.33
CA GLY A 74 -14.95 3.74 13.51
C GLY A 74 -14.71 5.23 13.41
N ASN A 75 -15.03 5.97 14.49
CA ASN A 75 -14.74 7.38 14.62
C ASN A 75 -13.86 7.61 15.85
N LEU A 76 -12.79 8.36 15.70
CA LEU A 76 -11.87 8.70 16.80
C LEU A 76 -12.58 9.46 17.92
N ARG A 77 -13.52 10.34 17.56
CA ARG A 77 -14.28 11.14 18.55
C ARG A 77 -15.13 10.27 19.48
N ASP A 78 -15.66 9.15 18.96
CA ASP A 78 -16.48 8.20 19.72
C ASP A 78 -15.64 7.19 20.52
N ASN A 79 -14.30 7.25 20.37
CA ASN A 79 -13.36 6.30 20.95
C ASN A 79 -12.25 7.00 21.78
N ASP A 80 -12.56 8.12 22.41
CA ASP A 80 -11.63 8.90 23.24
C ASP A 80 -10.32 9.26 22.49
N MET A 81 -10.41 9.52 21.19
CA MET A 81 -9.26 9.74 20.30
C MET A 81 -8.26 8.56 20.27
N ASN A 82 -8.67 7.39 20.73
CA ASN A 82 -7.81 6.20 20.78
C ASN A 82 -7.93 5.37 19.50
N PHE A 83 -7.01 5.60 18.58
CA PHE A 83 -6.94 4.87 17.32
C PHE A 83 -6.87 3.35 17.50
N MET A 84 -6.15 2.85 18.49
CA MET A 84 -5.96 1.41 18.70
C MET A 84 -7.25 0.69 19.12
N LYS A 85 -8.20 1.37 19.76
CA LYS A 85 -9.55 0.82 20.02
C LYS A 85 -10.25 0.48 18.70
N ILE A 86 -10.17 1.37 17.71
CA ILE A 86 -10.75 1.18 16.38
C ILE A 86 -9.97 0.11 15.60
N TRP A 87 -8.65 0.21 15.58
CA TRP A 87 -7.79 -0.66 14.78
C TRP A 87 -7.84 -2.13 15.18
N LYS A 88 -8.20 -2.41 16.44
CA LYS A 88 -8.32 -3.76 17.00
C LYS A 88 -9.76 -4.22 17.19
N ASN A 89 -10.76 -3.43 16.80
CA ASN A 89 -12.17 -3.80 16.99
C ASN A 89 -12.62 -4.90 16.00
N GLN A 90 -13.80 -5.45 16.28
CA GLN A 90 -14.41 -6.50 15.47
C GLN A 90 -14.65 -6.05 14.02
N LYS A 91 -15.12 -4.82 13.82
CA LYS A 91 -15.40 -4.27 12.49
C LYS A 91 -14.16 -4.20 11.60
N THR A 92 -13.02 -3.84 12.18
CA THR A 92 -11.72 -3.89 11.49
C THR A 92 -11.33 -5.33 11.16
N ALA A 93 -11.53 -6.27 12.06
CA ALA A 93 -11.27 -7.68 11.80
C ALA A 93 -12.14 -8.26 10.66
N GLU A 94 -13.42 -7.91 10.65
CA GLU A 94 -14.36 -8.29 9.57
C GLU A 94 -13.96 -7.68 8.23
N THR A 95 -13.56 -6.40 8.23
CA THR A 95 -13.08 -5.72 7.02
C THR A 95 -11.81 -6.39 6.45
N LYS A 96 -10.88 -6.78 7.29
CA LYS A 96 -9.69 -7.55 6.86
C LYS A 96 -10.06 -8.90 6.25
N LYS A 97 -11.04 -9.60 6.83
CA LYS A 97 -11.57 -10.86 6.26
C LYS A 97 -12.23 -10.62 4.91
N PHE A 98 -13.01 -9.55 4.77
CA PHE A 98 -13.63 -9.14 3.51
C PHE A 98 -12.55 -8.89 2.43
N ILE A 99 -11.55 -8.05 2.73
CA ILE A 99 -10.45 -7.73 1.82
C ILE A 99 -9.76 -9.02 1.32
N LYS A 100 -9.48 -9.96 2.22
CA LYS A 100 -8.87 -11.23 1.89
C LYS A 100 -9.79 -12.12 1.06
N LYS A 101 -11.06 -12.25 1.44
CA LYS A 101 -12.05 -13.11 0.77
C LYS A 101 -12.36 -12.65 -0.65
N THR A 102 -12.41 -11.35 -0.88
CA THR A 102 -12.72 -10.77 -2.19
C THR A 102 -11.50 -10.61 -3.09
N ASN A 103 -10.31 -11.01 -2.63
CA ASN A 103 -9.06 -10.72 -3.34
C ASN A 103 -8.96 -9.25 -3.74
N CYS A 104 -9.28 -8.35 -2.80
CA CYS A 104 -9.30 -6.92 -3.04
C CYS A 104 -7.95 -6.45 -3.61
N HIS A 105 -7.99 -5.77 -4.74
CA HIS A 105 -6.82 -5.24 -5.43
C HIS A 105 -7.17 -3.94 -6.16
N CYS A 106 -6.19 -3.10 -6.37
CA CYS A 106 -6.35 -1.83 -7.06
C CYS A 106 -5.01 -1.32 -7.59
N THR A 107 -5.07 -0.31 -8.45
CA THR A 107 -3.89 0.36 -9.02
C THR A 107 -3.45 1.60 -8.21
N TYR A 108 -4.03 1.82 -7.05
CA TYR A 108 -3.72 2.97 -6.19
C TYR A 108 -2.29 2.87 -5.66
N GLU A 109 -1.48 3.88 -5.95
CA GLU A 109 -0.05 3.89 -5.66
C GLU A 109 0.26 3.82 -4.16
N CYS A 110 -0.52 4.53 -3.32
CA CYS A 110 -0.38 4.47 -1.88
C CYS A 110 -0.60 3.06 -1.34
N ALA A 111 -1.68 2.39 -1.76
CA ALA A 111 -1.98 1.02 -1.37
C ALA A 111 -0.92 0.03 -1.86
N LEU A 112 -0.48 0.15 -3.12
CA LEU A 112 0.56 -0.71 -3.69
C LEU A 112 1.89 -0.59 -2.95
N SER A 113 2.28 0.61 -2.52
CA SER A 113 3.49 0.82 -1.73
C SER A 113 3.50 -0.02 -0.45
N TYR A 114 2.43 0.02 0.32
CA TYR A 114 2.30 -0.79 1.54
C TYR A 114 2.16 -2.28 1.24
N ASN A 115 1.45 -2.64 0.16
CA ASN A 115 1.30 -4.04 -0.26
C ASN A 115 2.64 -4.66 -0.68
N ILE A 116 3.52 -3.91 -1.34
CA ILE A 116 4.87 -4.35 -1.69
C ILE A 116 5.72 -4.52 -0.44
N LEU A 117 5.72 -3.52 0.46
CA LEU A 117 6.50 -3.56 1.69
C LEU A 117 6.04 -4.67 2.65
N GLY A 118 4.73 -4.95 2.72
CA GLY A 118 4.16 -5.98 3.57
C GLY A 118 4.21 -7.40 3.01
N ASN A 119 4.59 -7.59 1.74
CA ASN A 119 4.58 -8.89 1.10
C ASN A 119 5.99 -9.49 0.99
N TRP A 120 6.19 -10.64 1.65
CA TRP A 120 7.46 -11.37 1.66
C TRP A 120 8.02 -11.70 0.26
N ARG A 121 7.14 -11.83 -0.75
CA ARG A 121 7.55 -12.10 -2.15
C ARG A 121 8.45 -11.02 -2.74
N TYR A 122 8.30 -9.78 -2.30
CA TYR A 122 9.10 -8.65 -2.80
C TYR A 122 10.34 -8.37 -1.96
N GLN A 123 10.43 -8.92 -0.74
CA GLN A 123 11.55 -8.65 0.17
C GLN A 123 12.92 -9.01 -0.42
N PRO A 124 13.12 -10.19 -1.07
CA PRO A 124 14.41 -10.48 -1.71
C PRO A 124 14.79 -9.46 -2.78
N SER A 125 13.80 -9.00 -3.55
CA SER A 125 14.03 -8.01 -4.60
C SER A 125 14.36 -6.62 -4.04
N LEU A 126 13.73 -6.23 -2.94
CA LEU A 126 14.03 -4.98 -2.25
C LEU A 126 15.43 -5.03 -1.63
N LEU A 127 15.77 -6.11 -0.95
CA LEU A 127 17.10 -6.29 -0.34
C LEU A 127 18.21 -6.32 -1.39
N SER A 128 18.01 -6.99 -2.52
CA SER A 128 19.00 -7.05 -3.60
C SER A 128 19.38 -5.66 -4.16
N SER A 129 18.47 -4.68 -4.05
CA SER A 129 18.74 -3.31 -4.49
C SER A 129 19.83 -2.61 -3.67
N LEU A 130 20.05 -3.04 -2.43
CA LEU A 130 21.06 -2.45 -1.54
C LEU A 130 22.50 -2.72 -2.03
N PHE A 131 22.68 -3.85 -2.71
CA PHE A 131 23.99 -4.30 -3.20
C PHE A 131 24.28 -3.84 -4.64
N LYS A 132 23.34 -3.14 -5.29
CA LYS A 132 23.59 -2.56 -6.61
C LYS A 132 24.37 -1.26 -6.48
N SER A 133 25.50 -1.17 -7.21
CA SER A 133 26.15 0.10 -7.51
C SER A 133 25.39 0.78 -8.65
N TYR A 134 25.16 2.07 -8.53
CA TYR A 134 24.50 2.91 -9.54
C TYR A 134 25.53 3.85 -10.18
#